data_d855be113c65f1db1b4f84ed62121018
#
_entry.id   d855be113c65f1db1b4f84ed62121018
#
_cell.length_a   1.000
_cell.length_b   1.000
_cell.length_c   1.000
_cell.angle_alpha   90.00
_cell.angle_beta   90.00
_cell.angle_gamma   90.00
#
_symmetry.space_group_name_H-M   'P 1'
#
loop_
_entity.id
_entity.type
_entity.pdbx_description
1 polymer ?
#
loop_
_entity_poly.entity_id
_entity_poly.type
_entity_poly.pdbx_seq_one_letter_code
_entity_poly.pdbx_strand_id
1 'polypeptide(L)'
;SMGGAIGAIAVSWKPEWFQHVILNSPMIRPHTANVPWGISASVSTLQCLIGKAEHYVLGQKPYEASETFETSASTSKPRFTRFNERRKATKEMQTCAASYSWLSNAAKMNTYLMRHAWKKYTAPMLIIQAEQDDYVWTSQIQKFADKIKKHGIAECEYLYLSETKHETYSSNDETMDKYINKILAFLQK
;
A
#
# COMPACT_ATOMS: atom_id res chain seq x y z
N SER A 1 1.60 -0.63 2.40
CA SER A 1 1.08 -1.16 1.15
C SER A 1 -0.20 -1.97 1.36
N MET A 2 -0.24 -3.24 0.87
CA MET A 2 -1.42 -4.11 0.99
C MET A 2 -1.94 -4.23 2.42
N GLY A 3 -1.06 -4.40 3.41
CA GLY A 3 -1.45 -4.41 4.83
C GLY A 3 -2.16 -3.13 5.27
N GLY A 4 -1.77 -1.97 4.75
CA GLY A 4 -2.45 -0.70 5.02
C GLY A 4 -3.87 -0.65 4.47
N ALA A 5 -4.10 -1.21 3.28
CA ALA A 5 -5.44 -1.30 2.70
C ALA A 5 -6.33 -2.30 3.46
N ILE A 6 -5.77 -3.46 3.84
CA ILE A 6 -6.47 -4.45 4.67
C ILE A 6 -6.80 -3.86 6.05
N GLY A 7 -5.84 -3.17 6.67
CA GLY A 7 -6.04 -2.46 7.93
C GLY A 7 -7.17 -1.43 7.85
N ALA A 8 -7.19 -0.63 6.77
CA ALA A 8 -8.27 0.34 6.55
C ALA A 8 -9.66 -0.34 6.43
N ILE A 9 -9.73 -1.52 5.82
CA ILE A 9 -10.98 -2.31 5.78
C ILE A 9 -11.35 -2.80 7.19
N ALA A 10 -10.40 -3.37 7.94
CA ALA A 10 -10.62 -3.84 9.30
C ALA A 10 -11.13 -2.72 10.23
N VAL A 11 -10.52 -1.53 10.14
CA VAL A 11 -10.98 -0.33 10.87
C VAL A 11 -12.42 0.02 10.49
N SER A 12 -12.81 -0.12 9.22
CA SER A 12 -14.18 0.18 8.80
C SER A 12 -15.22 -0.85 9.30
N TRP A 13 -14.79 -2.06 9.64
CA TRP A 13 -15.67 -3.11 10.15
C TRP A 13 -15.82 -3.07 11.66
N LYS A 14 -14.76 -2.63 12.35
CA LYS A 14 -14.68 -2.59 13.81
C LYS A 14 -13.98 -1.31 14.26
N PRO A 15 -14.57 -0.13 13.98
CA PRO A 15 -13.92 1.15 14.30
C PRO A 15 -13.65 1.32 15.80
N GLU A 16 -14.47 0.73 16.65
CA GLU A 16 -14.36 0.77 18.11
C GLU A 16 -13.13 0.03 18.68
N TRP A 17 -12.44 -0.78 17.85
CA TRP A 17 -11.23 -1.49 18.28
C TRP A 17 -9.96 -0.65 18.16
N PHE A 18 -10.05 0.53 17.52
CA PHE A 18 -8.89 1.33 17.19
C PHE A 18 -8.98 2.72 17.83
N GLN A 19 -7.94 3.09 18.56
CA GLN A 19 -7.80 4.43 19.12
C GLN A 19 -7.12 5.39 18.12
N HIS A 20 -6.13 4.89 17.39
CA HIS A 20 -5.41 5.61 16.33
C HIS A 20 -5.14 4.67 15.18
N VAL A 21 -5.09 5.21 13.96
CA VAL A 21 -4.82 4.44 12.74
C VAL A 21 -3.70 5.11 11.95
N ILE A 22 -2.65 4.34 11.64
CA ILE A 22 -1.54 4.81 10.82
C ILE A 22 -1.46 3.93 9.58
N LEU A 23 -1.61 4.53 8.41
CA LEU A 23 -1.56 3.86 7.12
C LEU A 23 -0.33 4.34 6.35
N ASN A 24 0.64 3.44 6.16
CA ASN A 24 1.86 3.74 5.44
C ASN A 24 1.78 3.25 4.00
N SER A 25 1.90 4.15 3.03
CA SER A 25 1.77 3.91 1.59
C SER A 25 0.64 2.91 1.28
N PRO A 26 -0.60 3.13 1.78
CA PRO A 26 -1.65 2.12 1.69
C PRO A 26 -2.02 1.85 0.24
N MET A 27 -2.16 0.58 -0.12
CA MET A 27 -2.54 0.14 -1.45
C MET A 27 -4.02 0.42 -1.74
N ILE A 28 -4.38 1.70 -1.85
CA ILE A 28 -5.74 2.07 -2.27
C ILE A 28 -6.00 1.58 -3.70
N ARG A 29 -5.00 1.72 -4.57
CA ARG A 29 -4.99 1.16 -5.94
C ARG A 29 -3.57 0.78 -6.31
N PRO A 30 -3.28 -0.48 -6.66
CA PRO A 30 -1.97 -0.85 -7.16
C PRO A 30 -1.71 -0.30 -8.56
N HIS A 31 -0.44 -0.12 -8.91
CA HIS A 31 -0.04 0.11 -10.28
C HIS A 31 -0.28 -1.12 -11.15
N THR A 32 -0.75 -0.90 -12.36
CA THR A 32 -0.99 -1.94 -13.38
C THR A 32 -0.16 -1.71 -14.64
N ALA A 33 1.06 -1.21 -14.45
CA ALA A 33 1.96 -0.78 -15.51
C ALA A 33 1.23 0.13 -16.53
N ASN A 34 1.33 -0.13 -17.81
CA ASN A 34 0.70 0.67 -18.87
C ASN A 34 -0.76 0.25 -19.17
N VAL A 35 -1.31 -0.72 -18.45
CA VAL A 35 -2.69 -1.18 -18.67
C VAL A 35 -3.66 -0.35 -17.82
N PRO A 36 -4.68 0.28 -18.41
CA PRO A 36 -5.68 1.03 -17.66
C PRO A 36 -6.35 0.18 -16.57
N TRP A 37 -6.53 0.76 -15.38
CA TRP A 37 -7.05 0.06 -14.21
C TRP A 37 -8.34 -0.72 -14.46
N GLY A 38 -9.32 -0.11 -15.15
CA GLY A 38 -10.60 -0.77 -15.46
C GLY A 38 -10.41 -2.03 -16.30
N ILE A 39 -9.51 -1.99 -17.27
CA ILE A 39 -9.19 -3.15 -18.13
C ILE A 39 -8.53 -4.24 -17.30
N SER A 40 -7.50 -3.89 -16.51
CA SER A 40 -6.79 -4.83 -15.64
C SER A 40 -7.74 -5.53 -14.66
N ALA A 41 -8.62 -4.79 -14.02
CA ALA A 41 -9.62 -5.31 -13.08
C ALA A 41 -10.62 -6.24 -13.76
N SER A 42 -11.15 -5.86 -14.94
CA SER A 42 -12.12 -6.66 -15.69
C SER A 42 -11.51 -7.96 -16.22
N VAL A 43 -10.31 -7.87 -16.82
CA VAL A 43 -9.59 -9.05 -17.31
C VAL A 43 -9.28 -10.00 -16.16
N SER A 44 -8.80 -9.49 -15.03
CA SER A 44 -8.48 -10.34 -13.88
C SER A 44 -9.72 -11.03 -13.32
N THR A 45 -10.85 -10.33 -13.28
CA THR A 45 -12.13 -10.92 -12.85
C THR A 45 -12.59 -12.02 -13.81
N LEU A 46 -12.49 -11.78 -15.12
CA LEU A 46 -12.83 -12.78 -16.14
C LEU A 46 -11.92 -14.01 -16.06
N GLN A 47 -10.60 -13.82 -15.88
CA GLN A 47 -9.65 -14.93 -15.71
C GLN A 47 -10.00 -15.78 -14.48
N CYS A 48 -10.46 -15.16 -13.40
CA CYS A 48 -10.94 -15.91 -12.22
C CYS A 48 -12.18 -16.75 -12.55
N LEU A 49 -13.13 -16.21 -13.33
CA LEU A 49 -14.37 -16.93 -13.69
C LEU A 49 -14.11 -18.16 -14.59
N ILE A 50 -13.06 -18.12 -15.41
CA ILE A 50 -12.68 -19.25 -16.26
C ILE A 50 -11.63 -20.18 -15.61
N GLY A 51 -11.48 -20.14 -14.30
CA GLY A 51 -10.65 -21.08 -13.54
C GLY A 51 -9.16 -20.75 -13.49
N LYS A 52 -8.72 -19.55 -13.95
CA LYS A 52 -7.31 -19.12 -13.95
C LYS A 52 -6.94 -18.20 -12.79
N ALA A 53 -7.65 -18.27 -11.68
CA ALA A 53 -7.49 -17.37 -10.53
C ALA A 53 -6.05 -17.34 -9.96
N GLU A 54 -5.38 -18.49 -9.92
CA GLU A 54 -4.04 -18.65 -9.35
C GLU A 54 -2.90 -18.36 -10.33
N HIS A 55 -3.22 -18.20 -11.62
CA HIS A 55 -2.20 -17.85 -12.62
C HIS A 55 -1.71 -16.43 -12.39
N TYR A 56 -0.43 -16.20 -12.69
CA TYR A 56 0.14 -14.86 -12.67
C TYR A 56 -0.54 -13.94 -13.70
N VAL A 57 -0.70 -12.68 -13.31
CA VAL A 57 -1.11 -11.64 -14.25
C VAL A 57 -0.07 -11.54 -15.37
N LEU A 58 -0.54 -11.28 -16.59
CA LEU A 58 0.32 -11.18 -17.76
C LEU A 58 1.51 -10.23 -17.50
N GLY A 59 2.72 -10.69 -17.80
CA GLY A 59 3.97 -9.97 -17.58
C GLY A 59 4.56 -10.14 -16.17
N GLN A 60 3.87 -10.80 -15.25
CA GLN A 60 4.40 -11.13 -13.93
C GLN A 60 5.21 -12.43 -13.97
N LYS A 61 6.26 -12.50 -13.14
CA LYS A 61 7.16 -13.64 -13.03
C LYS A 61 7.36 -14.06 -11.58
N PRO A 62 7.75 -15.32 -11.34
CA PRO A 62 8.22 -15.75 -10.02
C PRO A 62 9.41 -14.92 -9.53
N TYR A 63 9.72 -15.04 -8.24
CA TYR A 63 10.88 -14.39 -7.64
C TYR A 63 12.20 -14.91 -8.26
N GLU A 64 13.02 -14.00 -8.77
CA GLU A 64 14.29 -14.31 -9.45
C GLU A 64 15.53 -13.79 -8.70
N ALA A 65 15.39 -13.19 -7.52
CA ALA A 65 16.47 -12.56 -6.74
C ALA A 65 17.26 -11.47 -7.50
N SER A 66 16.67 -10.88 -8.53
CA SER A 66 17.30 -9.93 -9.46
C SER A 66 17.19 -8.47 -9.02
N GLU A 67 16.48 -8.18 -7.90
CA GLU A 67 16.29 -6.83 -7.41
C GLU A 67 17.62 -6.20 -6.97
N THR A 68 17.91 -4.99 -7.45
CA THR A 68 19.06 -4.17 -7.04
C THR A 68 18.58 -2.99 -6.20
N PHE A 69 19.53 -2.29 -5.56
CA PHE A 69 19.17 -1.10 -4.80
C PHE A 69 18.50 -0.02 -5.67
N GLU A 70 18.98 0.15 -6.89
CA GLU A 70 18.44 1.16 -7.83
C GLU A 70 17.00 0.87 -8.22
N THR A 71 16.64 -0.41 -8.37
CA THR A 71 15.28 -0.85 -8.73
C THR A 71 14.39 -1.09 -7.51
N SER A 72 14.94 -0.98 -6.29
CA SER A 72 14.21 -1.26 -5.06
C SER A 72 13.28 -0.14 -4.63
N ALA A 73 12.36 -0.47 -3.74
CA ALA A 73 11.46 0.46 -3.08
C ALA A 73 12.09 1.24 -1.90
N SER A 74 13.41 1.11 -1.68
CA SER A 74 14.17 1.72 -0.59
C SER A 74 15.03 2.89 -1.06
N THR A 75 15.25 3.88 -0.21
CA THR A 75 16.23 4.96 -0.43
C THR A 75 17.45 4.82 0.49
N SER A 76 17.51 3.76 1.31
CA SER A 76 18.66 3.44 2.16
C SER A 76 19.35 2.16 1.71
N LYS A 77 20.54 2.28 1.14
CA LYS A 77 21.33 1.13 0.70
C LYS A 77 21.62 0.12 1.82
N PRO A 78 22.01 0.51 3.04
CA PRO A 78 22.23 -0.45 4.12
C PRO A 78 20.96 -1.21 4.52
N ARG A 79 19.78 -0.53 4.60
CA ARG A 79 18.51 -1.17 4.92
C ARG A 79 18.07 -2.12 3.82
N PHE A 80 18.18 -1.70 2.56
CA PHE A 80 17.93 -2.57 1.41
C PHE A 80 18.81 -3.82 1.43
N THR A 81 20.13 -3.67 1.59
CA THR A 81 21.07 -4.80 1.59
C THR A 81 20.68 -5.82 2.65
N ARG A 82 20.46 -5.37 3.90
CA ARG A 82 20.05 -6.25 5.01
C ARG A 82 18.73 -6.98 4.73
N PHE A 83 17.74 -6.28 4.19
CA PHE A 83 16.45 -6.87 3.83
C PHE A 83 16.60 -7.89 2.69
N ASN A 84 17.31 -7.52 1.63
CA ASN A 84 17.50 -8.34 0.44
C ASN A 84 18.28 -9.63 0.74
N GLU A 85 19.34 -9.57 1.56
CA GLU A 85 20.08 -10.74 2.03
C GLU A 85 19.14 -11.70 2.80
N ARG A 86 18.34 -11.17 3.71
CA ARG A 86 17.37 -11.96 4.46
C ARG A 86 16.29 -12.57 3.54
N ARG A 87 15.77 -11.81 2.58
CA ARG A 87 14.80 -12.28 1.59
C ARG A 87 15.38 -13.41 0.72
N LYS A 88 16.64 -13.29 0.28
CA LYS A 88 17.32 -14.35 -0.47
C LYS A 88 17.48 -15.63 0.33
N ALA A 89 17.72 -15.52 1.63
CA ALA A 89 17.92 -16.66 2.53
C ALA A 89 16.62 -17.32 3.01
N THR A 90 15.46 -16.64 2.89
CA THR A 90 14.19 -17.08 3.48
C THR A 90 13.11 -17.21 2.39
N LYS A 91 12.77 -18.45 2.03
CA LYS A 91 11.83 -18.76 0.95
C LYS A 91 10.45 -18.11 1.15
N GLU A 92 9.97 -18.06 2.37
CA GLU A 92 8.67 -17.47 2.74
C GLU A 92 8.59 -15.96 2.48
N MET A 93 9.74 -15.29 2.38
CA MET A 93 9.83 -13.86 2.04
C MET A 93 9.90 -13.60 0.53
N GLN A 94 9.97 -14.63 -0.30
CA GLN A 94 10.17 -14.53 -1.75
C GLN A 94 8.86 -14.39 -2.53
N THR A 95 7.88 -13.70 -1.96
CA THR A 95 6.64 -13.34 -2.65
C THR A 95 6.84 -12.10 -3.51
N CYS A 96 6.38 -12.12 -4.76
CA CYS A 96 6.61 -10.99 -5.66
C CYS A 96 5.50 -10.75 -6.70
N ALA A 97 4.98 -11.79 -7.31
CA ALA A 97 4.09 -11.68 -8.46
C ALA A 97 2.60 -11.66 -8.05
N ALA A 98 1.82 -10.85 -8.74
CA ALA A 98 0.38 -10.81 -8.57
C ALA A 98 -0.30 -11.93 -9.38
N SER A 99 -1.25 -12.65 -8.74
CA SER A 99 -2.18 -13.52 -9.46
C SER A 99 -3.41 -12.75 -9.95
N TYR A 100 -4.19 -13.35 -10.85
CA TYR A 100 -5.47 -12.76 -11.26
C TYR A 100 -6.44 -12.63 -10.09
N SER A 101 -6.48 -13.60 -9.18
CA SER A 101 -7.28 -13.51 -7.96
C SER A 101 -6.86 -12.34 -7.09
N TRP A 102 -5.55 -12.14 -6.89
CA TRP A 102 -5.04 -11.01 -6.12
C TRP A 102 -5.49 -9.68 -6.72
N LEU A 103 -5.33 -9.49 -8.04
CA LEU A 103 -5.69 -8.23 -8.70
C LEU A 103 -7.21 -7.99 -8.73
N SER A 104 -8.01 -9.05 -8.94
CA SER A 104 -9.47 -8.98 -8.87
C SER A 104 -9.93 -8.56 -7.45
N ASN A 105 -9.32 -9.12 -6.40
CA ASN A 105 -9.64 -8.74 -5.02
C ASN A 105 -9.12 -7.33 -4.69
N ALA A 106 -7.98 -6.90 -5.22
CA ALA A 106 -7.52 -5.51 -5.10
C ALA A 106 -8.52 -4.52 -5.73
N ALA A 107 -9.18 -4.90 -6.82
CA ALA A 107 -10.22 -4.07 -7.43
C ALA A 107 -11.49 -3.95 -6.55
N LYS A 108 -11.92 -5.05 -5.94
CA LYS A 108 -13.03 -5.04 -4.97
C LYS A 108 -12.68 -4.19 -3.75
N MET A 109 -11.46 -4.37 -3.23
CA MET A 109 -10.94 -3.60 -2.10
C MET A 109 -10.88 -2.09 -2.41
N ASN A 110 -10.33 -1.71 -3.57
CA ASN A 110 -10.32 -0.31 -4.02
C ASN A 110 -11.75 0.27 -4.06
N THR A 111 -12.69 -0.46 -4.64
CA THR A 111 -14.09 -0.03 -4.72
C THR A 111 -14.69 0.16 -3.33
N TYR A 112 -14.46 -0.78 -2.43
CA TYR A 112 -14.98 -0.71 -1.06
C TYR A 112 -14.38 0.46 -0.29
N LEU A 113 -13.06 0.63 -0.31
CA LEU A 113 -12.36 1.73 0.35
C LEU A 113 -12.86 3.09 -0.15
N MET A 114 -12.96 3.25 -1.46
CA MET A 114 -13.31 4.53 -2.08
C MET A 114 -14.81 4.90 -2.02
N ARG A 115 -15.70 3.92 -1.79
CA ARG A 115 -17.16 4.16 -1.77
C ARG A 115 -17.78 4.02 -0.39
N HIS A 116 -17.23 3.18 0.48
CA HIS A 116 -17.90 2.76 1.71
C HIS A 116 -17.09 2.93 2.99
N ALA A 117 -15.82 2.48 3.01
CA ALA A 117 -15.05 2.34 4.23
C ALA A 117 -14.83 3.67 4.96
N TRP A 118 -14.46 4.73 4.24
CA TRP A 118 -14.18 6.05 4.80
C TRP A 118 -15.34 6.67 5.61
N LYS A 119 -16.58 6.25 5.34
CA LYS A 119 -17.79 6.70 6.06
C LYS A 119 -17.92 6.14 7.47
N LYS A 120 -17.14 5.13 7.78
CA LYS A 120 -17.25 4.35 9.02
C LYS A 120 -16.10 4.60 10.00
N TYR A 121 -15.10 5.36 9.59
CA TYR A 121 -13.95 5.66 10.46
C TYR A 121 -14.33 6.64 11.55
N THR A 122 -14.01 6.30 12.79
CA THR A 122 -14.21 7.15 13.98
C THR A 122 -12.88 7.52 14.64
N ALA A 123 -11.89 6.63 14.58
CA ALA A 123 -10.55 6.87 15.13
C ALA A 123 -9.76 7.86 14.27
N PRO A 124 -8.97 8.75 14.86
CA PRO A 124 -8.02 9.60 14.14
C PRO A 124 -7.10 8.79 13.25
N MET A 125 -6.83 9.30 12.05
CA MET A 125 -6.02 8.61 11.05
C MET A 125 -4.84 9.45 10.60
N LEU A 126 -3.67 8.83 10.50
CA LEU A 126 -2.49 9.37 9.82
C LEU A 126 -2.23 8.54 8.57
N ILE A 127 -2.32 9.17 7.40
CA ILE A 127 -2.00 8.55 6.13
C ILE A 127 -0.66 9.11 5.64
N ILE A 128 0.31 8.23 5.45
CA ILE A 128 1.66 8.57 5.02
C ILE A 128 1.84 8.13 3.58
N GLN A 129 2.30 9.02 2.72
CA GLN A 129 2.54 8.78 1.31
C GLN A 129 4.00 9.06 0.95
N ALA A 130 4.62 8.12 0.24
CA ALA A 130 5.91 8.32 -0.40
C ALA A 130 5.79 9.22 -1.64
N GLU A 131 6.83 9.98 -1.94
CA GLU A 131 6.90 10.80 -3.16
C GLU A 131 6.99 9.95 -4.42
N GLN A 132 7.92 8.98 -4.42
CA GLN A 132 8.18 8.12 -5.56
C GLN A 132 7.64 6.73 -5.25
N ASP A 133 6.49 6.39 -5.79
CA ASP A 133 5.84 5.12 -5.53
C ASP A 133 5.44 4.42 -6.83
N ASP A 134 6.20 3.39 -7.17
CA ASP A 134 5.98 2.57 -8.38
C ASP A 134 5.01 1.40 -8.14
N TYR A 135 4.58 1.18 -6.89
CA TYR A 135 3.71 0.05 -6.51
C TYR A 135 2.25 0.44 -6.38
N VAL A 136 1.98 1.67 -5.89
CA VAL A 136 0.61 2.15 -5.67
C VAL A 136 0.42 3.55 -6.23
N TRP A 137 -0.77 3.83 -6.73
CA TRP A 137 -1.12 5.15 -7.25
C TRP A 137 -1.23 6.17 -6.12
N THR A 138 -0.24 7.04 -5.97
CA THR A 138 -0.18 8.10 -4.96
C THR A 138 -1.40 9.02 -5.03
N SER A 139 -1.88 9.35 -6.23
CA SER A 139 -3.09 10.14 -6.43
C SER A 139 -4.36 9.47 -5.85
N GLN A 140 -4.38 8.16 -5.71
CA GLN A 140 -5.50 7.47 -5.09
C GLN A 140 -5.41 7.47 -3.56
N ILE A 141 -4.20 7.45 -3.01
CA ILE A 141 -3.96 7.62 -1.56
C ILE A 141 -4.44 9.03 -1.16
N GLN A 142 -4.02 10.05 -1.90
CA GLN A 142 -4.44 11.43 -1.66
C GLN A 142 -5.97 11.58 -1.75
N LYS A 143 -6.60 11.08 -2.83
CA LYS A 143 -8.06 11.11 -2.97
C LYS A 143 -8.79 10.41 -1.83
N PHE A 144 -8.22 9.33 -1.30
CA PHE A 144 -8.78 8.63 -0.15
C PHE A 144 -8.69 9.47 1.13
N ALA A 145 -7.52 10.06 1.40
CA ALA A 145 -7.33 10.99 2.51
C ALA A 145 -8.28 12.20 2.43
N ASP A 146 -8.42 12.79 1.24
CA ASP A 146 -9.31 13.93 1.01
C ASP A 146 -10.78 13.58 1.25
N LYS A 147 -11.20 12.36 0.89
CA LYS A 147 -12.57 11.88 1.21
C LYS A 147 -12.80 11.80 2.71
N ILE A 148 -11.86 11.27 3.47
CA ILE A 148 -11.97 11.18 4.93
C ILE A 148 -12.00 12.59 5.52
N LYS A 149 -11.08 13.47 5.14
CA LYS A 149 -11.01 14.86 5.61
C LYS A 149 -12.29 15.65 5.33
N LYS A 150 -12.83 15.53 4.13
CA LYS A 150 -13.94 16.38 3.66
C LYS A 150 -15.32 15.85 4.08
N HIS A 151 -15.47 14.55 4.17
CA HIS A 151 -16.78 13.91 4.28
C HIS A 151 -16.84 12.85 5.38
N GLY A 152 -15.72 12.47 5.97
CA GLY A 152 -15.63 11.49 7.05
C GLY A 152 -15.95 12.11 8.41
N ILE A 153 -16.10 11.24 9.40
CA ILE A 153 -16.28 11.61 10.81
C ILE A 153 -14.92 11.71 11.50
N ALA A 154 -13.98 10.84 11.13
CA ALA A 154 -12.66 10.80 11.72
C ALA A 154 -11.78 11.98 11.27
N GLU A 155 -10.97 12.48 12.20
CA GLU A 155 -9.85 13.36 11.84
C GLU A 155 -8.86 12.60 10.96
N CYS A 156 -8.35 13.23 9.91
CA CYS A 156 -7.38 12.63 9.02
C CYS A 156 -6.21 13.59 8.77
N GLU A 157 -5.03 13.17 9.21
CA GLU A 157 -3.79 13.80 8.83
C GLU A 157 -3.19 13.11 7.61
N TYR A 158 -2.54 13.88 6.76
CA TYR A 158 -1.87 13.38 5.57
C TYR A 158 -0.44 13.89 5.55
N LEU A 159 0.51 12.98 5.56
CA LEU A 159 1.93 13.26 5.47
C LEU A 159 2.47 12.83 4.12
N TYR A 160 2.93 13.78 3.34
CA TYR A 160 3.73 13.55 2.15
C TYR A 160 5.21 13.57 2.53
N LEU A 161 5.91 12.49 2.24
CA LEU A 161 7.35 12.37 2.48
C LEU A 161 8.10 12.51 1.15
N SER A 162 8.82 13.63 1.02
CA SER A 162 9.76 13.84 -0.09
C SER A 162 10.95 12.88 -0.01
N GLU A 163 11.60 12.65 -1.14
CA GLU A 163 12.80 11.82 -1.26
C GLU A 163 12.63 10.37 -0.75
N THR A 164 11.38 9.88 -0.77
CA THR A 164 11.07 8.51 -0.38
C THR A 164 10.51 7.71 -1.53
N LYS A 165 10.80 6.41 -1.52
CA LYS A 165 10.14 5.40 -2.32
C LYS A 165 9.07 4.68 -1.49
N HIS A 166 8.39 3.72 -2.08
CA HIS A 166 7.25 3.00 -1.49
C HIS A 166 7.49 2.52 -0.05
N GLU A 167 8.66 1.98 0.25
CA GLU A 167 9.05 1.54 1.58
C GLU A 167 9.59 2.69 2.43
N THR A 168 8.72 3.61 2.86
CA THR A 168 9.10 4.80 3.63
C THR A 168 9.89 4.47 4.89
N TYR A 169 9.64 3.33 5.52
CA TYR A 169 10.40 2.79 6.66
C TYR A 169 11.80 2.26 6.29
N SER A 170 12.14 2.23 5.02
CA SER A 170 13.45 1.87 4.48
C SER A 170 14.16 3.08 3.84
N SER A 171 13.85 4.28 4.32
CA SER A 171 14.46 5.53 3.87
C SER A 171 15.79 5.81 4.57
N ASN A 172 16.49 6.88 4.13
CA ASN A 172 17.68 7.38 4.82
C ASN A 172 17.34 7.86 6.24
N ASP A 173 18.35 8.11 7.06
CA ASP A 173 18.15 8.40 8.50
C ASP A 173 17.40 9.68 8.73
N GLU A 174 17.67 10.76 7.99
CA GLU A 174 16.97 12.04 8.12
C GLU A 174 15.48 11.90 7.85
N THR A 175 15.12 11.18 6.80
CA THR A 175 13.71 10.92 6.46
C THR A 175 13.05 9.98 7.49
N MET A 176 13.81 9.01 8.01
CA MET A 176 13.33 8.14 9.07
C MET A 176 13.03 8.91 10.35
N ASP A 177 13.86 9.88 10.73
CA ASP A 177 13.60 10.74 11.89
C ASP A 177 12.31 11.56 11.71
N LYS A 178 12.11 12.16 10.54
CA LYS A 178 10.86 12.86 10.21
C LYS A 178 9.64 11.93 10.29
N TYR A 179 9.77 10.73 9.73
CA TYR A 179 8.73 9.71 9.72
C TYR A 179 8.35 9.26 11.13
N ILE A 180 9.34 8.88 11.97
CA ILE A 180 9.11 8.41 13.33
C ILE A 180 8.58 9.55 14.22
N ASN A 181 9.16 10.74 14.17
CA ASN A 181 8.71 11.88 14.96
C ASN A 181 7.26 12.25 14.65
N LYS A 182 6.85 12.17 13.38
CA LYS A 182 5.45 12.41 12.99
C LYS A 182 4.51 11.36 13.59
N ILE A 183 4.90 10.09 13.56
CA ILE A 183 4.12 9.00 14.16
C ILE A 183 3.98 9.23 15.67
N LEU A 184 5.09 9.49 16.36
CA LEU A 184 5.07 9.72 17.80
C LEU A 184 4.20 10.92 18.18
N ALA A 185 4.33 12.04 17.48
CA ALA A 185 3.50 13.22 17.70
C ALA A 185 2.01 12.97 17.42
N PHE A 186 1.69 12.09 16.47
CA PHE A 186 0.31 11.71 16.18
C PHE A 186 -0.29 10.82 17.28
N LEU A 187 0.49 9.91 17.85
CA LEU A 187 0.04 9.01 18.92
C LEU A 187 -0.12 9.68 20.30
N GLN A 188 0.41 10.89 20.48
CA GLN A 188 0.30 11.67 21.70
C GLN A 188 -0.95 12.58 21.75
N LYS A 189 -1.74 12.59 20.68
CA LYS A 189 -3.01 13.33 20.61
C LYS A 189 -4.16 12.55 21.24
#